data_5e3d781b328f7f48b7d21eed86520c23
#
_entry.id   5e3d781b328f7f48b7d21eed86520c23
#
_cell.length_a   1.000
_cell.length_b   1.000
_cell.length_c   1.000
_cell.angle_alpha   90.00
_cell.angle_beta   90.00
_cell.angle_gamma   90.00
#
_symmetry.space_group_name_H-M   'P 1'
#
loop_
_entity.id
_entity.type
_entity.pdbx_description
1 polymer ?
#
loop_
_entity_poly.entity_id
_entity_poly.type
_entity_poly.pdbx_seq_one_letter_code
_entity_poly.pdbx_strand_id
1 'polypeptide(L)'
;FSLQLSTTELENLAAELGSDCPFFIEETPKLATGRGEKLYSLPNRLKGNRLVLLNPKIHVSTAFAYGQVTPQENELNWKNAWDSPVSQWQKTLVNDFEKPIGEHFPRIAEIIRELKNQGALYAAMSGSGSSVFGIFDKEATLDLRKYQEFVLLDKEIL
;
A
#
# COMPACT_ATOMS: atom_id res chain seq x y z
N PHE A 1 13.50 12.59 28.54
CA PHE A 1 13.32 11.26 29.15
C PHE A 1 13.72 10.23 28.12
N SER A 2 14.77 9.45 28.36
CA SER A 2 15.11 8.28 27.55
C SER A 2 14.47 7.07 28.24
N LEU A 3 13.28 6.68 27.75
CA LEU A 3 12.68 5.39 28.11
C LEU A 3 13.42 4.36 27.26
N GLN A 4 14.30 3.57 27.87
CA GLN A 4 15.02 2.50 27.17
C GLN A 4 14.10 1.29 26.96
N LEU A 5 13.04 1.49 26.14
CA LEU A 5 12.11 0.43 25.76
C LEU A 5 12.63 -0.30 24.52
N SER A 6 12.49 -1.60 24.52
CA SER A 6 12.72 -2.44 23.35
C SER A 6 11.63 -2.20 22.28
N THR A 7 11.91 -2.54 21.03
CA THR A 7 10.92 -2.49 19.93
C THR A 7 9.65 -3.25 20.30
N THR A 8 9.78 -4.44 20.89
CA THR A 8 8.62 -5.26 21.31
C THR A 8 7.77 -4.57 22.38
N GLU A 9 8.38 -3.89 23.34
CA GLU A 9 7.65 -3.13 24.35
C GLU A 9 6.92 -1.95 23.75
N LEU A 10 7.55 -1.24 22.79
CA LEU A 10 6.91 -0.16 22.04
C LEU A 10 5.76 -0.66 21.17
N GLU A 11 5.90 -1.78 20.48
CA GLU A 11 4.83 -2.40 19.68
C GLU A 11 3.64 -2.81 20.57
N ASN A 12 3.89 -3.38 21.75
CA ASN A 12 2.82 -3.73 22.70
C ASN A 12 2.07 -2.49 23.20
N LEU A 13 2.78 -1.42 23.57
CA LEU A 13 2.15 -0.15 23.97
C LEU A 13 1.37 0.48 22.80
N ALA A 14 1.92 0.41 21.59
CA ALA A 14 1.24 0.92 20.41
C ALA A 14 -0.07 0.14 20.10
N ALA A 15 -0.08 -1.17 20.34
CA ALA A 15 -1.27 -2.01 20.15
C ALA A 15 -2.44 -1.62 21.08
N GLU A 16 -2.16 -1.03 22.24
CA GLU A 16 -3.20 -0.48 23.15
C GLU A 16 -3.89 0.76 22.56
N LEU A 17 -3.21 1.49 21.66
CA LEU A 17 -3.74 2.67 20.98
C LEU A 17 -4.58 2.30 19.74
N GLY A 18 -4.24 1.19 19.07
CA GLY A 18 -4.96 0.71 17.92
C GLY A 18 -4.22 -0.44 17.22
N SER A 19 -4.96 -1.31 16.54
CA SER A 19 -4.44 -2.53 15.89
C SER A 19 -3.33 -2.24 14.85
N ASP A 20 -3.39 -1.10 14.18
CA ASP A 20 -2.43 -0.74 13.13
C ASP A 20 -1.22 0.06 13.67
N CYS A 21 -1.29 0.56 14.93
CA CYS A 21 -0.24 1.40 15.50
C CYS A 21 1.13 0.72 15.61
N PRO A 22 1.24 -0.58 15.95
CA PRO A 22 2.53 -1.28 16.02
C PRO A 22 3.32 -1.25 14.71
N PHE A 23 2.64 -1.18 13.57
CA PHE A 23 3.28 -1.10 12.25
C PHE A 23 4.24 0.09 12.12
N PHE A 24 3.94 1.21 12.79
CA PHE A 24 4.70 2.46 12.69
C PHE A 24 5.88 2.55 13.66
N ILE A 25 6.13 1.52 14.47
CA ILE A 25 7.27 1.50 15.40
C ILE A 25 8.59 1.25 14.67
N GLU A 26 8.55 0.44 13.61
CA GLU A 26 9.73 0.20 12.75
C GLU A 26 9.43 0.59 11.31
N GLU A 27 10.38 1.25 10.67
CA GLU A 27 10.31 1.66 9.26
C GLU A 27 10.73 0.50 8.32
N THR A 28 10.14 -0.69 8.49
CA THR A 28 10.44 -1.88 7.71
C THR A 28 9.17 -2.46 7.08
N PRO A 29 9.28 -3.09 5.90
CA PRO A 29 8.14 -3.81 5.33
C PRO A 29 7.67 -4.92 6.25
N LYS A 30 6.37 -5.02 6.47
CA LYS A 30 5.77 -6.05 7.33
C LYS A 30 4.53 -6.66 6.68
N LEU A 31 4.35 -7.96 6.87
CA LEU A 31 3.09 -8.64 6.63
C LEU A 31 2.27 -8.58 7.92
N ALA A 32 1.11 -7.95 7.85
CA ALA A 32 0.15 -7.91 8.93
C ALA A 32 -0.92 -9.00 8.73
N THR A 33 -1.26 -9.72 9.81
CA THR A 33 -2.32 -10.72 9.83
C THR A 33 -3.25 -10.51 11.03
N GLY A 34 -4.32 -11.31 11.10
CA GLY A 34 -5.35 -11.09 12.10
C GLY A 34 -6.16 -9.84 11.76
N ARG A 35 -6.30 -8.90 12.68
CA ARG A 35 -6.91 -7.58 12.46
C ARG A 35 -5.89 -6.49 12.15
N GLY A 36 -4.61 -6.87 11.88
CA GLY A 36 -3.48 -5.98 11.66
C GLY A 36 -2.43 -6.01 12.78
N GLU A 37 -2.72 -6.67 13.90
CA GLU A 37 -1.88 -6.68 15.09
C GLU A 37 -0.72 -7.68 15.05
N LYS A 38 -0.80 -8.70 14.18
CA LYS A 38 0.28 -9.71 14.06
C LYS A 38 1.20 -9.34 12.91
N LEU A 39 2.38 -8.84 13.23
CA LEU A 39 3.34 -8.32 12.27
C LEU A 39 4.50 -9.30 12.06
N TYR A 40 4.83 -9.53 10.79
CA TYR A 40 5.96 -10.36 10.36
C TYR A 40 6.86 -9.52 9.46
N SER A 41 8.12 -9.34 9.84
CA SER A 41 9.08 -8.58 9.04
C SER A 41 9.32 -9.23 7.68
N LEU A 42 9.37 -8.41 6.64
CA LEU A 42 9.65 -8.79 5.27
C LEU A 42 10.93 -8.10 4.78
N PRO A 43 11.70 -8.75 3.88
CA PRO A 43 12.85 -8.09 3.28
C PRO A 43 12.40 -6.90 2.43
N ASN A 44 13.15 -5.79 2.45
CA ASN A 44 12.86 -4.64 1.60
C ASN A 44 13.17 -4.98 0.12
N ARG A 45 12.15 -5.32 -0.65
CA ARG A 45 12.21 -5.63 -2.09
C ARG A 45 12.08 -4.39 -2.96
N LEU A 46 11.77 -3.25 -2.38
CA LEU A 46 11.48 -2.01 -3.09
C LEU A 46 12.65 -1.04 -3.08
N LYS A 47 13.71 -1.34 -2.34
CA LYS A 47 14.89 -0.49 -2.28
C LYS A 47 15.44 -0.21 -3.69
N GLY A 48 15.67 1.07 -3.98
CA GLY A 48 16.13 1.54 -5.28
C GLY A 48 15.03 1.70 -6.34
N ASN A 49 13.78 1.35 -6.03
CA ASN A 49 12.65 1.71 -6.88
C ASN A 49 12.18 3.15 -6.58
N ARG A 50 11.40 3.70 -7.49
CA ARG A 50 10.73 5.00 -7.32
C ARG A 50 9.27 4.78 -6.91
N LEU A 51 8.85 5.44 -5.83
CA LEU A 51 7.46 5.47 -5.36
C LEU A 51 6.80 6.77 -5.77
N VAL A 52 5.65 6.66 -6.42
CA VAL A 52 4.73 7.77 -6.66
C VAL A 52 3.45 7.54 -5.88
N LEU A 53 3.05 8.48 -5.04
CA LEU A 53 1.80 8.46 -4.27
C LEU A 53 0.92 9.62 -4.69
N LEU A 54 -0.30 9.31 -5.09
CA LEU A 54 -1.32 10.27 -5.53
C LEU A 54 -2.54 10.19 -4.62
N ASN A 55 -3.09 11.35 -4.24
CA ASN A 55 -4.38 11.39 -3.55
C ASN A 55 -5.39 12.18 -4.40
N PRO A 56 -6.38 11.52 -5.01
CA PRO A 56 -7.37 12.17 -5.85
C PRO A 56 -8.37 13.06 -5.09
N LYS A 57 -8.20 13.22 -3.78
CA LYS A 57 -9.06 14.03 -2.90
C LYS A 57 -10.53 13.56 -2.89
N ILE A 58 -10.75 12.27 -3.17
CA ILE A 58 -12.07 11.64 -3.09
C ILE A 58 -12.23 11.09 -1.67
N HIS A 59 -13.31 11.46 -1.00
CA HIS A 59 -13.60 10.91 0.31
C HIS A 59 -14.23 9.53 0.18
N VAL A 60 -13.52 8.48 0.64
CA VAL A 60 -14.02 7.11 0.78
C VAL A 60 -14.02 6.77 2.26
N SER A 61 -15.20 6.62 2.86
CA SER A 61 -15.25 6.19 4.26
C SER A 61 -14.85 4.72 4.39
N THR A 62 -14.08 4.39 5.41
CA THR A 62 -13.66 3.02 5.69
C THR A 62 -14.87 2.09 5.85
N ALA A 63 -15.91 2.54 6.55
CA ALA A 63 -17.14 1.76 6.73
C ALA A 63 -17.83 1.45 5.38
N PHE A 64 -17.88 2.42 4.46
CA PHE A 64 -18.40 2.20 3.12
C PHE A 64 -17.56 1.15 2.38
N ALA A 65 -16.23 1.29 2.38
CA ALA A 65 -15.33 0.37 1.68
C ALA A 65 -15.50 -1.08 2.19
N TYR A 66 -15.52 -1.28 3.50
CA TYR A 66 -15.75 -2.61 4.09
C TYR A 66 -17.13 -3.18 3.73
N GLY A 67 -18.15 -2.34 3.59
CA GLY A 67 -19.49 -2.77 3.15
C GLY A 67 -19.55 -3.25 1.70
N GLN A 68 -18.53 -2.95 0.88
CA GLN A 68 -18.45 -3.36 -0.53
C GLN A 68 -17.69 -4.68 -0.74
N VAL A 69 -17.00 -5.19 0.28
CA VAL A 69 -16.15 -6.38 0.16
C VAL A 69 -16.78 -7.54 0.91
N THR A 70 -16.87 -8.67 0.25
CA THR A 70 -17.19 -9.94 0.90
C THR A 70 -15.89 -10.66 1.21
N PRO A 71 -15.54 -10.89 2.49
CA PRO A 71 -14.33 -11.61 2.84
C PRO A 71 -14.29 -12.99 2.18
N GLN A 72 -13.17 -13.32 1.58
CA GLN A 72 -12.92 -14.63 1.01
C GLN A 72 -11.64 -15.20 1.63
N GLU A 73 -11.64 -16.49 1.88
CA GLU A 73 -10.39 -17.18 2.24
C GLU A 73 -9.46 -17.14 1.03
N ASN A 74 -8.27 -16.61 1.24
CA ASN A 74 -7.27 -16.51 0.20
C ASN A 74 -6.15 -17.51 0.50
N GLU A 75 -5.99 -18.50 -0.37
CA GLU A 75 -4.91 -19.50 -0.27
C GLU A 75 -3.55 -18.94 -0.76
N LEU A 76 -3.45 -17.62 -0.98
CA LEU A 76 -2.23 -17.00 -1.46
C LEU A 76 -1.08 -17.24 -0.49
N ASN A 77 -0.01 -17.82 -1.01
CA ASN A 77 1.25 -17.88 -0.29
C ASN A 77 1.92 -16.50 -0.34
N TRP A 78 1.64 -15.66 0.66
CA TRP A 78 2.12 -14.27 0.76
C TRP A 78 3.64 -14.15 0.66
N LYS A 79 4.37 -15.12 1.22
CA LYS A 79 5.83 -15.13 1.13
C LYS A 79 6.29 -15.28 -0.31
N ASN A 80 5.75 -16.25 -1.03
CA ASN A 80 6.11 -16.47 -2.42
C ASN A 80 5.71 -15.28 -3.31
N ALA A 81 4.54 -14.68 -3.04
CA ALA A 81 4.10 -13.48 -3.75
C ALA A 81 5.05 -12.31 -3.51
N TRP A 82 5.43 -12.05 -2.25
CA TRP A 82 6.38 -11.00 -1.89
C TRP A 82 7.78 -11.25 -2.45
N ASP A 83 8.24 -12.49 -2.45
CA ASP A 83 9.57 -12.87 -2.95
C ASP A 83 9.68 -12.84 -4.49
N SER A 84 8.55 -12.75 -5.20
CA SER A 84 8.54 -12.61 -6.65
C SER A 84 9.01 -11.21 -7.10
N PRO A 85 9.47 -11.05 -8.36
CA PRO A 85 9.79 -9.74 -8.90
C PRO A 85 8.59 -8.77 -8.79
N VAL A 86 8.86 -7.49 -8.49
CA VAL A 86 7.82 -6.45 -8.32
C VAL A 86 6.89 -6.37 -9.54
N SER A 87 7.41 -6.58 -10.74
CA SER A 87 6.62 -6.61 -11.99
C SER A 87 5.58 -7.74 -12.06
N GLN A 88 5.67 -8.75 -11.18
CA GLN A 88 4.69 -9.84 -11.10
C GLN A 88 3.63 -9.59 -10.02
N TRP A 89 3.86 -8.65 -9.10
CA TRP A 89 2.95 -8.36 -7.99
C TRP A 89 1.54 -7.98 -8.44
N GLN A 90 1.40 -7.36 -9.61
CA GLN A 90 0.09 -6.98 -10.14
C GLN A 90 -0.87 -8.18 -10.32
N LYS A 91 -0.34 -9.40 -10.40
CA LYS A 91 -1.12 -10.64 -10.57
C LYS A 91 -1.42 -11.34 -9.24
N THR A 92 -0.65 -11.03 -8.18
CA THR A 92 -0.66 -11.78 -6.92
C THR A 92 -1.03 -10.91 -5.72
N LEU A 93 -0.52 -9.70 -5.63
CA LEU A 93 -0.81 -8.77 -4.53
C LEU A 93 -1.94 -7.85 -4.94
N VAL A 94 -3.16 -8.27 -4.68
CA VAL A 94 -4.38 -7.53 -5.04
C VAL A 94 -4.98 -6.91 -3.79
N ASN A 95 -5.41 -5.66 -3.89
CA ASN A 95 -6.21 -5.01 -2.84
C ASN A 95 -7.69 -5.29 -3.11
N ASP A 96 -8.34 -6.05 -2.23
CA ASP A 96 -9.74 -6.47 -2.38
C ASP A 96 -10.71 -5.28 -2.45
N PHE A 97 -10.36 -4.13 -1.89
CA PHE A 97 -11.15 -2.91 -2.01
C PHE A 97 -11.06 -2.27 -3.40
N GLU A 98 -9.99 -2.52 -4.17
CA GLU A 98 -9.69 -1.78 -5.41
C GLU A 98 -10.79 -1.90 -6.45
N LYS A 99 -11.29 -3.11 -6.70
CA LYS A 99 -12.32 -3.35 -7.70
C LYS A 99 -13.65 -2.67 -7.31
N PRO A 100 -14.26 -2.96 -6.15
CA PRO A 100 -15.56 -2.37 -5.80
C PRO A 100 -15.47 -0.85 -5.62
N ILE A 101 -14.38 -0.34 -5.04
CA ILE A 101 -14.20 1.11 -4.89
C ILE A 101 -13.99 1.79 -6.25
N GLY A 102 -13.23 1.16 -7.15
CA GLY A 102 -13.03 1.68 -8.51
C GLY A 102 -14.31 1.71 -9.35
N GLU A 103 -15.27 0.79 -9.11
CA GLU A 103 -16.58 0.80 -9.75
C GLU A 103 -17.43 1.98 -9.27
N HIS A 104 -17.40 2.32 -7.97
CA HIS A 104 -18.12 3.47 -7.40
C HIS A 104 -17.43 4.81 -7.67
N PHE A 105 -16.11 4.82 -7.73
CA PHE A 105 -15.27 6.01 -7.94
C PHE A 105 -14.33 5.79 -9.13
N PRO A 106 -14.82 5.87 -10.38
CA PRO A 106 -14.05 5.52 -11.59
C PRO A 106 -12.72 6.28 -11.74
N ARG A 107 -12.63 7.46 -11.13
CA ARG A 107 -11.39 8.27 -11.14
C ARG A 107 -10.21 7.53 -10.47
N ILE A 108 -10.46 6.75 -9.41
CA ILE A 108 -9.43 5.95 -8.73
C ILE A 108 -8.90 4.88 -9.68
N ALA A 109 -9.79 4.13 -10.32
CA ALA A 109 -9.41 3.11 -11.31
C ALA A 109 -8.70 3.71 -12.52
N GLU A 110 -9.11 4.91 -12.97
CA GLU A 110 -8.43 5.65 -14.05
C GLU A 110 -6.98 5.96 -13.68
N ILE A 111 -6.72 6.47 -12.48
CA ILE A 111 -5.37 6.81 -12.03
C ILE A 111 -4.49 5.55 -11.94
N ILE A 112 -4.99 4.45 -11.38
CA ILE A 112 -4.26 3.18 -11.31
C ILE A 112 -3.87 2.72 -12.71
N ARG A 113 -4.82 2.74 -13.65
CA ARG A 113 -4.57 2.36 -15.04
C ARG A 113 -3.55 3.27 -15.71
N GLU A 114 -3.61 4.56 -15.44
CA GLU A 114 -2.64 5.52 -15.99
C GLU A 114 -1.22 5.25 -15.48
N LEU A 115 -1.04 5.01 -14.17
CA LEU A 115 0.27 4.65 -13.63
C LEU A 115 0.82 3.38 -14.30
N LYS A 116 -0.04 2.37 -14.54
CA LYS A 116 0.34 1.15 -15.28
C LYS A 116 0.76 1.48 -16.72
N ASN A 117 0.01 2.32 -17.43
CA ASN A 117 0.31 2.72 -18.80
C ASN A 117 1.65 3.49 -18.88
N GLN A 118 2.02 4.21 -17.83
CA GLN A 118 3.30 4.89 -17.71
C GLN A 118 4.44 3.98 -17.25
N GLY A 119 4.22 2.67 -17.17
CA GLY A 119 5.26 1.68 -16.90
C GLY A 119 5.47 1.35 -15.43
N ALA A 120 4.46 1.58 -14.57
CA ALA A 120 4.54 1.09 -13.20
C ALA A 120 4.74 -0.42 -13.17
N LEU A 121 5.76 -0.88 -12.46
CA LEU A 121 5.99 -2.29 -12.16
C LEU A 121 4.84 -2.85 -11.32
N TYR A 122 4.30 -2.03 -10.43
CA TYR A 122 3.11 -2.31 -9.64
C TYR A 122 2.36 -1.00 -9.37
N ALA A 123 1.04 -1.01 -9.49
CA ALA A 123 0.19 0.11 -9.11
C ALA A 123 -1.11 -0.38 -8.47
N ALA A 124 -1.48 0.22 -7.36
CA ALA A 124 -2.65 -0.16 -6.58
C ALA A 124 -3.22 1.00 -5.76
N MET A 125 -4.43 0.82 -5.29
CA MET A 125 -5.02 1.66 -4.26
C MET A 125 -4.43 1.31 -2.88
N SER A 126 -4.20 2.29 -2.04
CA SER A 126 -3.72 2.12 -0.66
C SER A 126 -4.88 1.95 0.31
N GLY A 127 -4.92 0.82 1.02
CA GLY A 127 -5.94 0.51 2.02
C GLY A 127 -7.35 0.59 1.43
N SER A 128 -8.27 1.24 2.13
CA SER A 128 -9.65 1.48 1.69
C SER A 128 -9.81 2.64 0.68
N GLY A 129 -8.72 3.27 0.27
CA GLY A 129 -8.67 4.39 -0.65
C GLY A 129 -8.71 5.75 0.08
N SER A 130 -8.75 6.83 -0.64
CA SER A 130 -8.71 6.96 -2.10
C SER A 130 -7.29 7.07 -2.68
N SER A 131 -6.26 7.12 -1.83
CA SER A 131 -4.88 7.22 -2.29
C SER A 131 -4.49 6.04 -3.18
N VAL A 132 -3.71 6.34 -4.21
CA VAL A 132 -3.19 5.38 -5.20
C VAL A 132 -1.67 5.52 -5.25
N PHE A 133 -0.98 4.43 -5.40
CA PHE A 133 0.47 4.47 -5.56
C PHE A 133 0.94 3.63 -6.75
N GLY A 134 2.10 4.00 -7.26
CA GLY A 134 2.82 3.24 -8.28
C GLY A 134 4.28 3.06 -7.90
N ILE A 135 4.79 1.86 -8.12
CA ILE A 135 6.20 1.51 -7.99
C ILE A 135 6.80 1.45 -9.40
N PHE A 136 7.89 2.15 -9.61
CA PHE A 136 8.56 2.26 -10.90
C PHE A 136 10.04 1.92 -10.77
N ASP A 137 10.67 1.62 -11.90
CA ASP A 137 12.12 1.67 -11.97
C ASP A 137 12.61 3.07 -11.60
N LYS A 138 13.77 3.16 -10.96
CA LYS A 138 14.38 4.43 -10.54
C LYS A 138 14.47 5.44 -11.68
N GLU A 139 14.88 4.98 -12.86
CA GLU A 139 15.11 5.80 -14.05
C GLU A 139 13.86 6.03 -14.90
N ALA A 140 12.67 5.61 -14.42
CA ALA A 140 11.43 5.78 -15.17
C ALA A 140 11.12 7.26 -15.42
N THR A 141 10.83 7.59 -16.67
CA THR A 141 10.33 8.92 -17.05
C THR A 141 8.83 8.94 -16.96
N LEU A 142 8.28 9.81 -16.12
CA LEU A 142 6.85 9.90 -15.83
C LEU A 142 6.29 11.26 -16.24
N ASP A 143 5.10 11.27 -16.82
CA ASP A 143 4.33 12.48 -17.04
C ASP A 143 3.18 12.60 -16.03
N LEU A 144 3.42 13.31 -14.95
CA LEU A 144 2.45 13.53 -13.88
C LEU A 144 1.72 14.90 -14.00
N ARG A 145 1.87 15.64 -15.10
CA ARG A 145 1.27 16.98 -15.27
C ARG A 145 -0.24 16.98 -15.08
N LYS A 146 -0.92 15.93 -15.60
CA LYS A 146 -2.38 15.76 -15.44
C LYS A 146 -2.80 15.53 -14.00
N TYR A 147 -1.91 15.07 -13.14
CA TYR A 147 -2.17 14.67 -11.75
C TYR A 147 -1.35 15.47 -10.73
N GLN A 148 -0.72 16.56 -11.16
CA GLN A 148 0.21 17.33 -10.32
C GLN A 148 -0.41 17.78 -9.00
N GLU A 149 -1.68 18.13 -8.98
CA GLU A 149 -2.42 18.55 -7.77
C GLU A 149 -2.71 17.38 -6.80
N PHE A 150 -2.55 16.14 -7.24
CA PHE A 150 -2.78 14.93 -6.46
C PHE A 150 -1.49 14.31 -5.94
N VAL A 151 -0.33 14.73 -6.43
CA VAL A 151 0.97 14.18 -6.02
C VAL A 151 1.23 14.52 -4.55
N LEU A 152 1.32 13.49 -3.70
CA LEU A 152 1.76 13.62 -2.32
C LEU A 152 3.24 13.27 -2.16
N LEU A 153 3.72 12.29 -2.92
CA LEU A 153 5.09 11.83 -2.87
C LEU A 153 5.54 11.35 -4.26
N ASP A 154 6.78 11.68 -4.57
CA ASP A 154 7.51 11.16 -5.73
C ASP A 154 8.99 11.07 -5.35
N LYS A 155 9.44 9.89 -4.93
CA LYS A 155 10.77 9.66 -4.35
C LYS A 155 11.32 8.26 -4.63
N GLU A 156 12.64 8.15 -4.58
CA GLU A 156 13.35 6.88 -4.47
C GLU A 156 13.13 6.25 -3.09
N ILE A 157 12.90 4.94 -3.07
CA ILE A 157 12.80 4.13 -1.84
C ILE A 157 14.21 3.75 -1.40
N LEU A 158 14.59 4.14 -0.19
CA LEU A 158 15.92 3.93 0.41
C LEU A 158 16.11 2.54 1.01
#